data_47e870e18008b1bd0faf5af36f8a309e
#
_entry.id   47e870e18008b1bd0faf5af36f8a309e
#
_cell.length_a   1.000
_cell.length_b   1.000
_cell.length_c   1.000
_cell.angle_alpha   90.00
_cell.angle_beta   90.00
_cell.angle_gamma   90.00
#
_symmetry.space_group_name_H-M   'P 1'
#
loop_
_entity.id
_entity.type
_entity.pdbx_description
1 polymer ?
#
loop_
_entity_poly.entity_id
_entity_poly.type
_entity_poly.pdbx_seq_one_letter_code
_entity_poly.pdbx_strand_id
1 'polypeptide(L)'
;PSIDVVTTLGLSRDKIVSRMPANLRTIRSLLAAIDLGFQTLLRAAVGTQRRRLTRVLWFKLEKAVRLVEELSPRIDLLDKWSDEFISMTEKLEELKSASEIAGRSSADRARRTKAVKELRDIVLEIRVPAEITQSLALVILKRRREYQRARKDLAEGNLRLVVSIAKRYRSRGLPFSDLIQEGNRGLMRAVDKYEHRLGYKFGTYATW
;
A
#
# COMPACT_ATOMS: atom_id res chain seq x y z
N PRO A 1 3.65 -7.34 20.82
CA PRO A 1 3.11 -6.75 19.61
C PRO A 1 1.97 -7.63 19.12
N SER A 2 0.74 -7.13 19.29
CA SER A 2 -0.45 -7.81 18.79
C SER A 2 -0.42 -7.75 17.27
N ILE A 3 -0.20 -8.87 16.62
CA ILE A 3 -0.36 -9.03 15.18
C ILE A 3 -1.86 -9.20 14.97
N ASP A 4 -2.56 -8.09 14.72
CA ASP A 4 -3.93 -8.11 14.20
C ASP A 4 -3.83 -8.52 12.73
N VAL A 5 -3.85 -9.82 12.48
CA VAL A 5 -3.70 -10.39 11.15
C VAL A 5 -5.08 -10.43 10.49
N VAL A 6 -5.31 -9.54 9.55
CA VAL A 6 -6.35 -9.73 8.54
C VAL A 6 -5.79 -10.72 7.51
N THR A 7 -6.26 -11.96 7.54
CA THR A 7 -5.69 -13.02 6.70
C THR A 7 -6.23 -12.92 5.27
N THR A 8 -5.47 -12.33 4.37
CA THR A 8 -5.84 -12.21 2.94
C THR A 8 -5.93 -13.56 2.22
N LEU A 9 -5.33 -14.63 2.76
CA LEU A 9 -5.24 -15.96 2.14
C LEU A 9 -5.92 -17.08 2.95
N GLY A 10 -6.71 -16.75 3.99
CA GLY A 10 -7.36 -17.77 4.83
C GLY A 10 -6.39 -18.62 5.64
N LEU A 11 -5.15 -18.17 5.83
CA LEU A 11 -4.16 -18.84 6.68
C LEU A 11 -4.43 -18.51 8.15
N SER A 12 -4.36 -19.52 9.02
CA SER A 12 -4.43 -19.30 10.47
C SER A 12 -3.20 -18.52 10.96
N ARG A 13 -3.37 -17.73 12.03
CA ARG A 13 -2.28 -16.95 12.66
C ARG A 13 -1.03 -17.80 12.93
N ASP A 14 -1.20 -19.01 13.44
CA ASP A 14 -0.09 -19.91 13.75
C ASP A 14 0.69 -20.33 12.50
N LYS A 15 0.00 -20.58 11.39
CA LYS A 15 0.63 -20.86 10.10
C LYS A 15 1.41 -19.65 9.57
N ILE A 16 0.89 -18.43 9.75
CA ILE A 16 1.59 -17.20 9.34
C ILE A 16 2.85 -17.03 10.18
N VAL A 17 2.75 -17.15 11.51
CA VAL A 17 3.89 -17.01 12.43
C VAL A 17 4.96 -18.06 12.14
N SER A 18 4.59 -19.33 11.92
CA SER A 18 5.55 -20.41 11.60
C SER A 18 6.28 -20.21 10.27
N ARG A 19 5.62 -19.64 9.26
CA ARG A 19 6.21 -19.36 7.95
C ARG A 19 7.01 -18.06 7.88
N MET A 20 6.74 -17.12 8.78
CA MET A 20 7.35 -15.77 8.77
C MET A 20 8.87 -15.77 8.65
N PRO A 21 9.66 -16.57 9.41
CA PRO A 21 11.12 -16.54 9.30
C PRO A 21 11.63 -16.99 7.94
N ALA A 22 10.98 -17.99 7.32
CA ALA A 22 11.35 -18.50 6.00
C ALA A 22 10.97 -17.50 4.90
N ASN A 23 9.76 -16.92 4.96
CA ASN A 23 9.28 -15.91 4.04
C ASN A 23 10.16 -14.66 4.07
N LEU A 24 10.53 -14.19 5.26
CA LEU A 24 11.41 -13.02 5.40
C LEU A 24 12.81 -13.26 4.82
N ARG A 25 13.38 -14.44 5.00
CA ARG A 25 14.68 -14.80 4.38
C ARG A 25 14.57 -14.79 2.85
N THR A 26 13.48 -15.39 2.31
CA THR A 26 13.24 -15.43 0.86
C THR A 26 12.99 -14.04 0.28
N ILE A 27 12.21 -13.20 0.98
CA ILE A 27 11.96 -11.81 0.58
C ILE A 27 13.27 -11.04 0.53
N ARG A 28 14.14 -11.13 1.56
CA ARG A 28 15.45 -10.46 1.57
C ARG A 28 16.32 -10.89 0.39
N SER A 29 16.37 -12.18 0.08
CA SER A 29 17.12 -12.70 -1.07
C SER A 29 16.55 -12.19 -2.40
N LEU A 30 15.21 -12.15 -2.52
CA LEU A 30 14.55 -11.61 -3.72
C LEU A 30 14.81 -10.11 -3.88
N LEU A 31 14.74 -9.32 -2.80
CA LEU A 31 15.03 -7.89 -2.83
C LEU A 31 16.47 -7.62 -3.25
N ALA A 32 17.47 -8.34 -2.71
CA ALA A 32 18.86 -8.23 -3.12
C ALA A 32 19.05 -8.55 -4.63
N ALA A 33 18.35 -9.59 -5.11
CA ALA A 33 18.40 -9.97 -6.53
C ALA A 33 17.67 -8.96 -7.43
N ILE A 34 16.63 -8.29 -6.92
CA ILE A 34 15.92 -7.20 -7.61
C ILE A 34 16.82 -5.97 -7.70
N ASP A 35 17.51 -5.59 -6.62
CA ASP A 35 18.44 -4.45 -6.60
C ASP A 35 19.54 -4.59 -7.66
N LEU A 36 20.22 -5.74 -7.68
CA LEU A 36 21.25 -6.02 -8.65
C LEU A 36 20.71 -6.02 -10.09
N GLY A 37 19.54 -6.65 -10.28
CA GLY A 37 18.88 -6.71 -11.57
C GLY A 37 18.42 -5.33 -12.05
N PHE A 38 17.93 -4.47 -11.16
CA PHE A 38 17.50 -3.12 -11.47
C PHE A 38 18.68 -2.23 -11.88
N GLN A 39 19.81 -2.30 -11.17
CA GLN A 39 21.04 -1.60 -11.55
C GLN A 39 21.52 -2.04 -12.94
N THR A 40 21.41 -3.34 -13.25
CA THR A 40 21.74 -3.88 -14.58
C THR A 40 20.76 -3.36 -15.65
N LEU A 41 19.47 -3.27 -15.32
CA LEU A 41 18.43 -2.73 -16.21
C LEU A 41 18.70 -1.26 -16.56
N LEU A 42 19.11 -0.44 -15.58
CA LEU A 42 19.43 0.98 -15.81
C LEU A 42 20.61 1.19 -16.75
N ARG A 43 21.56 0.24 -16.80
CA ARG A 43 22.73 0.28 -17.69
C ARG A 43 22.46 -0.34 -19.06
N ALA A 44 21.38 -1.13 -19.19
CA ALA A 44 21.07 -1.84 -20.42
C ALA A 44 20.51 -0.88 -21.49
N ALA A 45 21.02 -1.01 -22.70
CA ALA A 45 20.49 -0.29 -23.86
C ALA A 45 19.03 -0.70 -24.16
N VAL A 46 18.30 0.19 -24.82
CA VAL A 46 16.93 -0.08 -25.27
C VAL A 46 16.95 -1.22 -26.28
N GLY A 47 16.14 -2.27 -26.05
CA GLY A 47 16.07 -3.42 -26.95
C GLY A 47 15.54 -4.68 -26.29
N THR A 48 15.73 -5.82 -26.94
CA THR A 48 15.28 -7.14 -26.48
C THR A 48 15.87 -7.55 -25.13
N GLN A 49 17.13 -7.20 -24.88
CA GLN A 49 17.79 -7.48 -23.60
C GLN A 49 17.12 -6.73 -22.43
N ARG A 50 16.81 -5.43 -22.60
CA ARG A 50 16.10 -4.63 -21.58
C ARG A 50 14.72 -5.20 -21.30
N ARG A 51 13.97 -5.61 -22.32
CA ARG A 51 12.66 -6.24 -22.16
C ARG A 51 12.75 -7.58 -21.39
N ARG A 52 13.77 -8.40 -21.68
CA ARG A 52 14.00 -9.65 -20.95
C ARG A 52 14.31 -9.40 -19.46
N LEU A 53 15.21 -8.46 -19.17
CA LEU A 53 15.56 -8.07 -17.80
C LEU A 53 14.32 -7.55 -17.05
N THR A 54 13.53 -6.67 -17.65
CA THR A 54 12.28 -6.17 -17.07
C THR A 54 11.34 -7.32 -16.71
N ARG A 55 11.13 -8.29 -17.61
CA ARG A 55 10.26 -9.45 -17.33
C ARG A 55 10.76 -10.27 -16.15
N VAL A 56 12.07 -10.52 -16.06
CA VAL A 56 12.67 -11.27 -14.95
C VAL A 56 12.51 -10.51 -13.63
N LEU A 57 12.67 -9.19 -13.63
CA LEU A 57 12.47 -8.36 -12.44
C LEU A 57 11.02 -8.37 -11.99
N TRP A 58 10.08 -8.22 -12.91
CA TRP A 58 8.64 -8.30 -12.59
C TRP A 58 8.25 -9.65 -11.98
N PHE A 59 8.77 -10.76 -12.51
CA PHE A 59 8.53 -12.09 -11.94
C PHE A 59 9.05 -12.22 -10.50
N LYS A 60 10.26 -11.70 -10.22
CA LYS A 60 10.82 -11.68 -8.86
C LYS A 60 10.01 -10.79 -7.93
N LEU A 61 9.59 -9.62 -8.41
CA LEU A 61 8.75 -8.69 -7.65
C LEU A 61 7.40 -9.31 -7.32
N GLU A 62 6.72 -9.92 -8.29
CA GLU A 62 5.46 -10.63 -8.08
C GLU A 62 5.59 -11.72 -7.02
N LYS A 63 6.68 -12.50 -7.06
CA LYS A 63 6.97 -13.51 -6.04
C LYS A 63 7.18 -12.89 -4.66
N ALA A 64 7.89 -11.77 -4.56
CA ALA A 64 8.07 -11.05 -3.30
C ALA A 64 6.75 -10.51 -2.76
N VAL A 65 5.90 -9.93 -3.62
CA VAL A 65 4.56 -9.43 -3.25
C VAL A 65 3.69 -10.55 -2.69
N ARG A 66 3.63 -11.72 -3.34
CA ARG A 66 2.87 -12.87 -2.83
C ARG A 66 3.32 -13.31 -1.43
N LEU A 67 4.64 -13.29 -1.18
CA LEU A 67 5.17 -13.61 0.15
C LEU A 67 4.81 -12.54 1.20
N VAL A 68 4.76 -11.26 0.80
CA VAL A 68 4.30 -10.17 1.67
C VAL A 68 2.79 -10.30 1.94
N GLU A 69 1.99 -10.65 0.93
CA GLU A 69 0.55 -10.92 1.10
C GLU A 69 0.29 -12.06 2.08
N GLU A 70 1.13 -13.14 2.08
CA GLU A 70 1.05 -14.19 3.10
C GLU A 70 1.30 -13.69 4.52
N LEU A 71 2.08 -12.62 4.69
CA LEU A 71 2.33 -11.99 5.99
C LEU A 71 1.20 -11.08 6.44
N SER A 72 0.22 -10.84 5.58
CA SER A 72 -0.98 -10.03 5.85
C SER A 72 -0.65 -8.67 6.48
N PRO A 73 0.00 -7.75 5.74
CA PRO A 73 0.36 -6.44 6.27
C PRO A 73 -0.90 -5.66 6.65
N ARG A 74 -0.81 -4.88 7.72
CA ARG A 74 -1.91 -4.03 8.18
C ARG A 74 -2.21 -2.94 7.16
N ILE A 75 -3.49 -2.56 7.07
CA ILE A 75 -3.97 -1.54 6.11
C ILE A 75 -3.30 -0.18 6.34
N ASP A 76 -3.09 0.21 7.61
CA ASP A 76 -2.39 1.45 7.95
C ASP A 76 -0.94 1.51 7.42
N LEU A 77 -0.24 0.36 7.37
CA LEU A 77 1.07 0.27 6.73
C LEU A 77 0.98 0.41 5.20
N LEU A 78 -0.03 -0.20 4.59
CA LEU A 78 -0.25 -0.08 3.15
C LEU A 78 -0.60 1.36 2.75
N ASP A 79 -1.43 2.05 3.55
CA ASP A 79 -1.76 3.45 3.35
C ASP A 79 -0.49 4.32 3.45
N LYS A 80 0.33 4.13 4.50
CA LYS A 80 1.60 4.84 4.68
C LYS A 80 2.54 4.64 3.50
N TRP A 81 2.77 3.39 3.07
CA TRP A 81 3.64 3.10 1.92
C TRP A 81 3.10 3.67 0.61
N SER A 82 1.77 3.69 0.46
CA SER A 82 1.13 4.32 -0.70
C SER A 82 1.36 5.82 -0.72
N ASP A 83 1.24 6.50 0.44
CA ASP A 83 1.51 7.94 0.56
C ASP A 83 2.99 8.26 0.30
N GLU A 84 3.92 7.45 0.82
CA GLU A 84 5.35 7.57 0.56
C GLU A 84 5.66 7.42 -0.95
N PHE A 85 5.09 6.40 -1.59
CA PHE A 85 5.29 6.16 -3.03
C PHE A 85 4.73 7.31 -3.89
N ILE A 86 3.54 7.82 -3.57
CA ILE A 86 2.93 8.94 -4.27
C ILE A 86 3.80 10.19 -4.13
N SER A 87 4.23 10.52 -2.91
CA SER A 87 5.12 11.66 -2.64
C SER A 87 6.46 11.56 -3.39
N MET A 88 7.07 10.37 -3.42
CA MET A 88 8.28 10.12 -4.21
C MET A 88 8.04 10.30 -5.72
N THR A 89 6.87 9.89 -6.21
CA THR A 89 6.50 10.05 -7.62
C THR A 89 6.32 11.52 -7.99
N GLU A 90 5.66 12.31 -7.14
CA GLU A 90 5.49 13.75 -7.33
C GLU A 90 6.85 14.46 -7.37
N LYS A 91 7.73 14.16 -6.41
CA LYS A 91 9.09 14.70 -6.37
C LYS A 91 9.92 14.30 -7.61
N LEU A 92 9.72 13.08 -8.11
CA LEU A 92 10.38 12.61 -9.33
C LEU A 92 9.95 13.42 -10.56
N GLU A 93 8.67 13.74 -10.69
CA GLU A 93 8.17 14.59 -11.80
C GLU A 93 8.68 16.03 -11.69
N GLU A 94 8.73 16.59 -10.48
CA GLU A 94 9.31 17.92 -10.24
C GLU A 94 10.79 17.98 -10.66
N LEU A 95 11.58 16.98 -10.25
CA LEU A 95 13.00 16.89 -10.58
C LEU A 95 13.23 16.65 -12.08
N LYS A 96 12.37 15.86 -12.72
CA LYS A 96 12.39 15.64 -14.16
C LYS A 96 12.16 16.97 -14.90
N SER A 97 11.11 17.70 -14.54
CA SER A 97 10.83 19.02 -15.10
C SER A 97 12.01 20.00 -14.87
N ALA A 98 12.60 20.00 -13.66
CA ALA A 98 13.75 20.83 -13.34
C ALA A 98 15.00 20.44 -14.15
N SER A 99 15.15 19.15 -14.51
CA SER A 99 16.27 18.68 -15.33
C SER A 99 16.16 19.06 -16.81
N GLU A 100 14.93 19.34 -17.28
CA GLU A 100 14.61 19.70 -18.68
C GLU A 100 14.74 21.22 -18.94
N ILE A 101 14.87 22.05 -17.88
CA ILE A 101 15.01 23.50 -18.02
C ILE A 101 16.32 23.82 -18.77
N ALA A 102 16.17 24.37 -19.96
CA ALA A 102 17.28 24.69 -20.87
C ALA A 102 17.89 26.06 -20.55
N GLY A 103 18.49 26.21 -19.35
CA GLY A 103 19.25 27.41 -19.01
C GLY A 103 20.73 27.30 -19.44
N ARG A 104 21.28 28.40 -19.96
CA ARG A 104 22.72 28.51 -20.36
C ARG A 104 23.64 29.00 -19.24
N SER A 105 23.06 29.49 -18.15
CA SER A 105 23.78 30.00 -16.99
C SER A 105 24.57 28.91 -16.24
N SER A 106 25.66 29.28 -15.58
CA SER A 106 26.41 28.39 -14.68
C SER A 106 25.51 27.88 -13.53
N ALA A 107 24.63 28.75 -12.99
CA ALA A 107 23.67 28.39 -11.97
C ALA A 107 22.65 27.34 -12.47
N ASP A 108 22.16 27.46 -13.72
CA ASP A 108 21.22 26.51 -14.31
C ASP A 108 21.86 25.14 -14.51
N ARG A 109 23.13 25.11 -14.93
CA ARG A 109 23.90 23.85 -15.04
C ARG A 109 24.05 23.16 -13.68
N ALA A 110 24.37 23.92 -12.63
CA ALA A 110 24.49 23.37 -11.28
C ALA A 110 23.15 22.81 -10.77
N ARG A 111 22.04 23.55 -10.96
CA ARG A 111 20.67 23.08 -10.62
C ARG A 111 20.30 21.81 -11.36
N ARG A 112 20.57 21.75 -12.68
CA ARG A 112 20.31 20.56 -13.50
C ARG A 112 21.13 19.35 -13.01
N THR A 113 22.42 19.53 -12.73
CA THR A 113 23.27 18.43 -12.24
C THR A 113 22.76 17.90 -10.91
N LYS A 114 22.34 18.79 -10.00
CA LYS A 114 21.75 18.42 -8.72
C LYS A 114 20.43 17.65 -8.92
N ALA A 115 19.53 18.17 -9.77
CA ALA A 115 18.24 17.51 -10.06
C ALA A 115 18.44 16.12 -10.68
N VAL A 116 19.36 15.95 -11.62
CA VAL A 116 19.68 14.65 -12.23
C VAL A 116 20.22 13.66 -11.19
N LYS A 117 21.05 14.11 -10.26
CA LYS A 117 21.56 13.26 -9.18
C LYS A 117 20.43 12.81 -8.25
N GLU A 118 19.62 13.76 -7.77
CA GLU A 118 18.48 13.45 -6.89
C GLU A 118 17.44 12.54 -7.59
N LEU A 119 17.17 12.78 -8.88
CA LEU A 119 16.30 11.92 -9.68
C LEU A 119 16.80 10.48 -9.73
N ARG A 120 18.11 10.31 -9.96
CA ARG A 120 18.74 8.99 -9.95
C ARG A 120 18.62 8.31 -8.59
N ASP A 121 18.83 9.05 -7.50
CA ASP A 121 18.74 8.50 -6.14
C ASP A 121 17.31 8.02 -5.84
N ILE A 122 16.28 8.81 -6.19
CA ILE A 122 14.87 8.42 -6.03
C ILE A 122 14.52 7.20 -6.90
N VAL A 123 14.96 7.16 -8.16
CA VAL A 123 14.72 6.00 -9.04
C VAL A 123 15.37 4.73 -8.48
N LEU A 124 16.55 4.83 -7.89
CA LEU A 124 17.21 3.70 -7.22
C LEU A 124 16.48 3.27 -5.94
N GLU A 125 15.87 4.19 -5.21
CA GLU A 125 15.08 3.91 -4.01
C GLU A 125 13.76 3.23 -4.36
N ILE A 126 13.01 3.77 -5.32
CA ILE A 126 11.72 3.22 -5.78
C ILE A 126 11.90 1.86 -6.47
N ARG A 127 13.03 1.62 -7.12
CA ARG A 127 13.33 0.40 -7.92
C ARG A 127 12.33 0.13 -9.05
N VAL A 128 11.72 1.21 -9.54
CA VAL A 128 10.78 1.19 -10.65
C VAL A 128 11.27 2.19 -11.70
N PRO A 129 11.24 1.84 -13.01
CA PRO A 129 11.56 2.80 -14.06
C PRO A 129 10.69 4.06 -13.98
N ALA A 130 11.31 5.23 -14.11
CA ALA A 130 10.62 6.52 -13.99
C ALA A 130 9.42 6.66 -14.94
N GLU A 131 9.47 5.98 -16.09
CA GLU A 131 8.41 6.04 -17.11
C GLU A 131 7.08 5.42 -16.67
N ILE A 132 7.12 4.51 -15.69
CA ILE A 132 5.92 3.80 -15.23
C ILE A 132 5.48 4.19 -13.81
N THR A 133 6.28 4.95 -13.05
CA THR A 133 5.94 5.34 -11.67
C THR A 133 4.65 6.14 -11.62
N GLN A 134 4.45 7.10 -12.52
CA GLN A 134 3.24 7.91 -12.58
C GLN A 134 1.99 7.06 -12.85
N SER A 135 2.06 6.12 -13.79
CA SER A 135 0.94 5.21 -14.07
C SER A 135 0.61 4.32 -12.88
N LEU A 136 1.61 3.84 -12.15
CA LEU A 136 1.42 3.07 -10.93
C LEU A 136 0.80 3.91 -9.81
N ALA A 137 1.26 5.16 -9.61
CA ALA A 137 0.67 6.08 -8.63
C ALA A 137 -0.82 6.34 -8.92
N LEU A 138 -1.18 6.54 -10.19
CA LEU A 138 -2.59 6.69 -10.59
C LEU A 138 -3.42 5.43 -10.30
N VAL A 139 -2.87 4.24 -10.53
CA VAL A 139 -3.53 2.96 -10.19
C VAL A 139 -3.73 2.85 -8.68
N ILE A 140 -2.71 3.17 -7.87
CA ILE A 140 -2.80 3.16 -6.41
C ILE A 140 -3.90 4.12 -5.94
N LEU A 141 -3.90 5.36 -6.42
CA LEU A 141 -4.91 6.37 -6.08
C LEU A 141 -6.33 5.90 -6.46
N LYS A 142 -6.50 5.30 -7.63
CA LYS A 142 -7.78 4.73 -8.07
C LYS A 142 -8.25 3.63 -7.12
N ARG A 143 -7.39 2.65 -6.81
CA ARG A 143 -7.71 1.53 -5.91
C ARG A 143 -8.02 2.02 -4.49
N ARG A 144 -7.28 2.99 -4.00
CA ARG A 144 -7.54 3.60 -2.70
C ARG A 144 -8.92 4.27 -2.64
N ARG A 145 -9.31 5.01 -3.68
CA ARG A 145 -10.67 5.61 -3.78
C ARG A 145 -11.76 4.54 -3.82
N GLU A 146 -11.57 3.49 -4.61
CA GLU A 146 -12.52 2.36 -4.69
C GLU A 146 -12.67 1.69 -3.32
N TYR A 147 -11.57 1.44 -2.61
CA TYR A 147 -11.57 0.88 -1.26
C TYR A 147 -12.30 1.79 -0.25
N GLN A 148 -11.97 3.08 -0.22
CA GLN A 148 -12.61 4.04 0.69
C GLN A 148 -14.11 4.15 0.42
N ARG A 149 -14.52 4.12 -0.85
CA ARG A 149 -15.94 4.11 -1.23
C ARG A 149 -16.63 2.84 -0.72
N ALA A 150 -16.09 1.66 -1.01
CA ALA A 150 -16.68 0.40 -0.56
C ALA A 150 -16.79 0.33 0.98
N ARG A 151 -15.75 0.83 1.70
CA ARG A 151 -15.73 0.95 3.15
C ARG A 151 -16.86 1.84 3.67
N LYS A 152 -17.05 3.00 3.04
CA LYS A 152 -18.11 3.94 3.36
C LYS A 152 -19.49 3.31 3.11
N ASP A 153 -19.70 2.73 1.94
CA ASP A 153 -20.96 2.10 1.53
C ASP A 153 -21.34 0.96 2.50
N LEU A 154 -20.36 0.14 2.92
CA LEU A 154 -20.57 -0.93 3.89
C LEU A 154 -20.97 -0.39 5.27
N ALA A 155 -20.32 0.69 5.74
CA ALA A 155 -20.68 1.33 7.00
C ALA A 155 -22.07 1.95 6.95
N GLU A 156 -22.37 2.74 5.91
CA GLU A 156 -23.66 3.42 5.74
C GLU A 156 -24.83 2.44 5.67
N GLY A 157 -24.67 1.33 4.94
CA GLY A 157 -25.66 0.27 4.85
C GLY A 157 -25.96 -0.41 6.20
N ASN A 158 -25.09 -0.25 7.20
CA ASN A 158 -25.20 -0.89 8.52
C ASN A 158 -25.43 0.09 9.69
N LEU A 159 -25.70 1.37 9.44
CA LEU A 159 -25.95 2.36 10.51
C LEU A 159 -27.15 2.00 11.39
N ARG A 160 -28.17 1.33 10.83
CA ARG A 160 -29.31 0.84 11.61
C ARG A 160 -28.91 -0.14 12.72
N LEU A 161 -27.86 -0.93 12.50
CA LEU A 161 -27.30 -1.84 13.51
C LEU A 161 -26.78 -1.04 14.71
N VAL A 162 -26.06 0.05 14.47
CA VAL A 162 -25.54 0.93 15.53
C VAL A 162 -26.69 1.49 16.37
N VAL A 163 -27.74 2.01 15.73
CA VAL A 163 -28.92 2.54 16.44
C VAL A 163 -29.59 1.47 17.28
N SER A 164 -29.74 0.25 16.72
CA SER A 164 -30.35 -0.88 17.43
C SER A 164 -29.53 -1.29 18.65
N ILE A 165 -28.21 -1.29 18.56
CA ILE A 165 -27.33 -1.61 19.69
C ILE A 165 -27.36 -0.47 20.72
N ALA A 166 -27.19 0.79 20.31
CA ALA A 166 -27.17 1.95 21.19
C ALA A 166 -28.45 2.07 22.02
N LYS A 167 -29.64 1.71 21.47
CA LYS A 167 -30.90 1.68 22.21
C LYS A 167 -30.85 0.80 23.47
N ARG A 168 -30.09 -0.30 23.46
CA ARG A 168 -29.95 -1.22 24.60
C ARG A 168 -29.09 -0.67 25.74
N TYR A 169 -28.31 0.39 25.46
CA TYR A 169 -27.40 1.04 26.42
C TYR A 169 -27.96 2.39 26.93
N ARG A 170 -29.18 2.77 26.57
CA ARG A 170 -29.82 3.98 27.10
C ARG A 170 -29.90 3.97 28.62
N SER A 171 -29.93 5.15 29.22
CA SER A 171 -30.06 5.35 30.67
C SER A 171 -28.96 4.75 31.53
N ARG A 172 -27.74 4.60 30.96
CA ARG A 172 -26.54 4.10 31.66
C ARG A 172 -25.47 5.18 31.86
N GLY A 173 -25.86 6.45 31.91
CA GLY A 173 -24.93 7.56 32.21
C GLY A 173 -24.36 8.30 31.00
N LEU A 174 -24.59 7.83 29.77
CA LEU A 174 -24.16 8.52 28.55
C LEU A 174 -25.37 9.02 27.75
N PRO A 175 -25.27 10.22 27.14
CA PRO A 175 -26.25 10.70 26.16
C PRO A 175 -26.40 9.73 24.97
N PHE A 176 -27.59 9.65 24.39
CA PHE A 176 -27.82 8.73 23.27
C PHE A 176 -26.99 9.07 22.03
N SER A 177 -26.73 10.34 21.77
CA SER A 177 -25.83 10.81 20.72
C SER A 177 -24.41 10.23 20.84
N ASP A 178 -23.90 10.19 22.07
CA ASP A 178 -22.54 9.69 22.33
C ASP A 178 -22.47 8.18 22.18
N LEU A 179 -23.53 7.46 22.59
CA LEU A 179 -23.67 6.04 22.33
C LEU A 179 -23.68 5.72 20.84
N ILE A 180 -24.35 6.55 20.00
CA ILE A 180 -24.34 6.43 18.54
C ILE A 180 -22.92 6.66 18.01
N GLN A 181 -22.20 7.69 18.49
CA GLN A 181 -20.84 7.97 18.04
C GLN A 181 -19.86 6.84 18.39
N GLU A 182 -19.93 6.31 19.60
CA GLU A 182 -19.12 5.15 19.98
C GLU A 182 -19.47 3.91 19.16
N GLY A 183 -20.77 3.69 18.92
CA GLY A 183 -21.22 2.63 18.02
C GLY A 183 -20.72 2.79 16.58
N ASN A 184 -20.70 4.00 16.04
CA ASN A 184 -20.14 4.30 14.72
C ASN A 184 -18.61 4.04 14.67
N ARG A 185 -17.88 4.39 15.72
CA ARG A 185 -16.43 4.05 15.81
C ARG A 185 -16.22 2.54 15.84
N GLY A 186 -17.07 1.81 16.60
CA GLY A 186 -17.05 0.35 16.61
C GLY A 186 -17.37 -0.24 15.23
N LEU A 187 -18.40 0.30 14.55
CA LEU A 187 -18.78 -0.12 13.20
C LEU A 187 -17.62 0.07 12.21
N MET A 188 -16.93 1.22 12.23
CA MET A 188 -15.78 1.48 11.35
C MET A 188 -14.64 0.49 11.60
N ARG A 189 -14.34 0.18 12.86
CA ARG A 189 -13.34 -0.86 13.20
C ARG A 189 -13.76 -2.24 12.71
N ALA A 190 -15.07 -2.56 12.79
CA ALA A 190 -15.59 -3.81 12.26
C ALA A 190 -15.47 -3.88 10.73
N VAL A 191 -15.75 -2.78 10.01
CA VAL A 191 -15.59 -2.70 8.56
C VAL A 191 -14.11 -2.94 8.16
N ASP A 192 -13.17 -2.35 8.89
CA ASP A 192 -11.73 -2.49 8.62
C ASP A 192 -11.19 -3.91 8.84
N LYS A 193 -11.84 -4.68 9.71
CA LYS A 193 -11.43 -6.04 10.08
C LYS A 193 -12.31 -7.14 9.47
N TYR A 194 -13.37 -6.78 8.73
CA TYR A 194 -14.31 -7.75 8.20
C TYR A 194 -13.74 -8.52 7.01
N GLU A 195 -13.74 -9.83 7.12
CA GLU A 195 -13.33 -10.76 6.07
C GLU A 195 -14.54 -11.48 5.48
N HIS A 196 -15.08 -10.97 4.37
CA HIS A 196 -16.22 -11.58 3.67
C HIS A 196 -15.96 -13.03 3.23
N ARG A 197 -14.71 -13.40 3.01
CA ARG A 197 -14.30 -14.75 2.59
C ARG A 197 -14.55 -15.83 3.63
N LEU A 198 -14.69 -15.44 4.90
CA LEU A 198 -15.04 -16.36 5.99
C LEU A 198 -16.54 -16.76 5.98
N GLY A 199 -17.35 -16.18 5.10
CA GLY A 199 -18.77 -16.53 4.90
C GLY A 199 -19.72 -16.03 5.97
N TYR A 200 -19.27 -15.34 7.00
CA TYR A 200 -20.14 -14.76 8.03
C TYR A 200 -20.80 -13.49 7.51
N LYS A 201 -22.06 -13.24 7.96
CA LYS A 201 -22.74 -11.97 7.69
C LYS A 201 -22.05 -10.84 8.46
N PHE A 202 -21.85 -9.69 7.81
CA PHE A 202 -21.21 -8.53 8.43
C PHE A 202 -21.88 -8.11 9.75
N GLY A 203 -23.24 -8.08 9.79
CA GLY A 203 -23.98 -7.71 10.98
C GLY A 203 -23.68 -8.61 12.19
N THR A 204 -23.48 -9.91 11.98
CA THR A 204 -23.08 -10.84 13.05
C THR A 204 -21.71 -10.48 13.60
N TYR A 205 -20.73 -10.24 12.72
CA TYR A 205 -19.39 -9.84 13.10
C TYR A 205 -19.34 -8.48 13.81
N ALA A 206 -20.04 -7.47 13.26
CA ALA A 206 -20.02 -6.10 13.77
C ALA A 206 -20.77 -5.93 15.11
N THR A 207 -21.59 -6.90 15.54
CA THR A 207 -22.29 -6.85 16.82
C THR A 207 -21.35 -7.07 18.01
N TRP A 208 -20.27 -7.78 17.83
CA TRP A 208 -19.22 -8.04 18.83
C TRP A 208 -18.20 -6.91 18.93
#